data_b683941a9729dc1566f57b5d280bcc6d
#
_entry.id   b683941a9729dc1566f57b5d280bcc6d
#
_cell.length_a   1.000
_cell.length_b   1.000
_cell.length_c   1.000
_cell.angle_alpha   90.00
_cell.angle_beta   90.00
_cell.angle_gamma   90.00
#
_symmetry.space_group_name_H-M   'P 1'
#
loop_
_entity.id
_entity.type
_entity.pdbx_description
1 polymer ?
#
loop_
_entity_poly.entity_id
_entity_poly.type
_entity_poly.pdbx_seq_one_letter_code
_entity_poly.pdbx_strand_id
1 'polypeptide(L)'
;TNSRAHNTVFSVDGREAYLAGLGSSYLTVADAKTHKILRKVGPFSGSIRPFTVNGDSSLVYVNVNGLLGFEIGDLKTGKKLHRVEVREVPRGKPLRHGCPSHGIGMTPDQRQIWVSDGFNSMVHIFDSTNSPPTLQHSIKLRGQPGWITFSLDGKIGWPSTGQAIDTRTHKIIGSLTDEKGRAVESEKILEVQFIDGETTDGKKILSVGDQFGRGQIKRATDKS
;
A
#
# COMPACT_ATOMS: atom_id res chain seq x y z
N THR A 1 -19.75 12.25 -5.43
CA THR A 1 -18.61 11.82 -6.27
C THR A 1 -17.32 12.37 -5.67
N ASN A 2 -16.32 11.51 -5.47
CA ASN A 2 -15.01 11.97 -5.06
C ASN A 2 -14.37 12.74 -6.22
N SER A 3 -14.20 14.05 -6.07
CA SER A 3 -13.45 14.84 -7.03
C SER A 3 -11.98 14.39 -7.01
N ARG A 4 -11.34 14.28 -8.18
CA ARG A 4 -9.95 13.84 -8.36
C ARG A 4 -9.72 12.42 -7.85
N ALA A 5 -10.44 11.44 -8.42
CA ALA A 5 -10.20 10.02 -8.14
C ALA A 5 -8.70 9.70 -8.28
N HIS A 6 -8.15 8.98 -7.30
CA HIS A 6 -6.71 8.72 -7.23
C HIS A 6 -6.40 7.21 -7.12
N ASN A 7 -6.99 6.53 -6.15
CA ASN A 7 -6.79 5.11 -5.92
C ASN A 7 -8.11 4.35 -5.89
N THR A 8 -8.10 3.16 -6.47
CA THR A 8 -9.21 2.21 -6.40
C THR A 8 -8.66 0.83 -6.06
N VAL A 9 -9.28 0.17 -5.10
CA VAL A 9 -8.97 -1.21 -4.67
C VAL A 9 -10.28 -1.95 -4.55
N PHE A 10 -10.30 -3.22 -4.93
CA PHE A 10 -11.48 -4.08 -4.75
C PHE A 10 -11.38 -4.89 -3.46
N SER A 11 -12.53 -5.26 -2.90
CA SER A 11 -12.61 -6.28 -1.85
C SER A 11 -12.07 -7.61 -2.37
N VAL A 12 -11.66 -8.50 -1.46
CA VAL A 12 -11.10 -9.81 -1.82
C VAL A 12 -12.10 -10.65 -2.62
N ASP A 13 -13.39 -10.54 -2.31
CA ASP A 13 -14.47 -11.25 -3.01
C ASP A 13 -14.94 -10.53 -4.29
N GLY A 14 -14.37 -9.37 -4.61
CA GLY A 14 -14.69 -8.57 -5.80
C GLY A 14 -16.06 -7.89 -5.76
N ARG A 15 -16.77 -7.91 -4.64
CA ARG A 15 -18.14 -7.34 -4.55
C ARG A 15 -18.17 -5.84 -4.29
N GLU A 16 -17.15 -5.31 -3.63
CA GLU A 16 -17.04 -3.90 -3.29
C GLU A 16 -15.82 -3.27 -3.94
N ALA A 17 -15.97 -2.02 -4.38
CA ALA A 17 -14.89 -1.16 -4.82
C ALA A 17 -14.68 -0.03 -3.79
N TYR A 18 -13.45 0.14 -3.36
CA TYR A 18 -13.01 1.19 -2.45
C TYR A 18 -12.34 2.30 -3.26
N LEU A 19 -12.85 3.52 -3.15
CA LEU A 19 -12.42 4.64 -3.99
C LEU A 19 -11.97 5.81 -3.13
N ALA A 20 -10.73 6.24 -3.33
CA ALA A 20 -10.18 7.44 -2.72
C ALA A 20 -10.03 8.56 -3.75
N GLY A 21 -10.18 9.79 -3.29
CA GLY A 21 -9.99 10.97 -4.13
C GLY A 21 -9.31 12.10 -3.38
N LEU A 22 -8.41 12.80 -4.08
CA LEU A 22 -7.59 13.89 -3.53
C LEU A 22 -8.40 15.10 -3.02
N GLY A 23 -9.66 15.19 -3.36
CA GLY A 23 -10.57 16.25 -2.91
C GLY A 23 -11.53 15.81 -1.81
N SER A 24 -11.33 14.66 -1.18
CA SER A 24 -12.25 14.11 -0.19
C SER A 24 -11.52 13.59 1.05
N SER A 25 -12.12 13.84 2.22
CA SER A 25 -11.74 13.20 3.49
C SER A 25 -12.50 11.89 3.76
N TYR A 26 -13.24 11.39 2.79
CA TYR A 26 -13.98 10.13 2.89
C TYR A 26 -13.52 9.14 1.83
N LEU A 27 -13.33 7.90 2.23
CA LEU A 27 -13.28 6.78 1.30
C LEU A 27 -14.72 6.43 0.90
N THR A 28 -14.95 6.24 -0.40
CA THR A 28 -16.24 5.78 -0.92
C THR A 28 -16.20 4.27 -1.11
N VAL A 29 -17.24 3.58 -0.64
CA VAL A 29 -17.45 2.16 -0.90
C VAL A 29 -18.62 2.04 -1.87
N ALA A 30 -18.39 1.37 -2.98
CA ALA A 30 -19.38 1.15 -4.02
C ALA A 30 -19.57 -0.35 -4.28
N ASP A 31 -20.75 -0.73 -4.68
CA ASP A 31 -21.02 -2.07 -5.22
C ASP A 31 -20.34 -2.21 -6.58
N ALA A 32 -19.49 -3.23 -6.72
CA ALA A 32 -18.66 -3.41 -7.92
C ALA A 32 -19.46 -3.80 -9.18
N LYS A 33 -20.66 -4.36 -9.00
CA LYS A 33 -21.53 -4.79 -10.10
C LYS A 33 -22.50 -3.70 -10.55
N THR A 34 -23.14 -3.03 -9.59
CA THR A 34 -24.16 -2.03 -9.87
C THR A 34 -23.63 -0.61 -9.92
N HIS A 35 -22.40 -0.38 -9.47
CA HIS A 35 -21.70 0.90 -9.34
C HIS A 35 -22.40 1.89 -8.40
N LYS A 36 -23.34 1.42 -7.57
CA LYS A 36 -24.01 2.25 -6.58
C LYS A 36 -23.14 2.46 -5.36
N ILE A 37 -23.13 3.69 -4.84
CA ILE A 37 -22.46 3.99 -3.58
C ILE A 37 -23.22 3.30 -2.45
N LEU A 38 -22.53 2.47 -1.69
CA LEU A 38 -23.08 1.75 -0.54
C LEU A 38 -22.92 2.57 0.74
N ARG A 39 -21.72 3.13 0.95
CA ARG A 39 -21.38 3.90 2.16
C ARG A 39 -20.12 4.73 1.97
N LYS A 40 -19.82 5.56 2.95
CA LYS A 40 -18.56 6.30 3.06
C LYS A 40 -17.89 5.93 4.38
N VAL A 41 -16.54 5.95 4.38
CA VAL A 41 -15.73 5.71 5.57
C VAL A 41 -14.98 7.00 5.92
N GLY A 42 -15.07 7.43 7.17
CA GLY A 42 -14.48 8.68 7.65
C GLY A 42 -15.48 9.52 8.46
N PRO A 43 -15.28 10.85 8.61
CA PRO A 43 -14.23 11.64 7.94
C PRO A 43 -12.85 11.37 8.50
N PHE A 44 -11.86 11.29 7.62
CA PHE A 44 -10.45 11.33 7.99
C PHE A 44 -10.01 12.78 8.20
N SER A 45 -8.82 12.99 8.81
CA SER A 45 -8.37 14.34 9.19
C SER A 45 -7.96 15.23 8.01
N GLY A 46 -7.86 14.67 6.82
CA GLY A 46 -7.51 15.40 5.60
C GLY A 46 -7.91 14.65 4.34
N SER A 47 -7.59 15.20 3.18
CA SER A 47 -7.80 14.53 1.91
C SER A 47 -7.01 13.23 1.85
N ILE A 48 -7.66 12.19 1.35
CA ILE A 48 -7.09 10.85 1.28
C ILE A 48 -6.04 10.79 0.18
N ARG A 49 -4.91 10.20 0.52
CA ARG A 49 -3.86 9.73 -0.38
C ARG A 49 -4.03 8.24 -0.64
N PRO A 50 -3.05 7.54 -1.22
CA PRO A 50 -3.13 6.09 -1.33
C PRO A 50 -3.51 5.42 -0.02
N PHE A 51 -4.15 4.29 -0.14
CA PHE A 51 -4.61 3.49 0.97
C PHE A 51 -4.40 2.00 0.67
N THR A 52 -4.42 1.19 1.71
CA THR A 52 -4.46 -0.27 1.62
C THR A 52 -5.58 -0.82 2.51
N VAL A 53 -5.96 -2.06 2.30
CA VAL A 53 -6.95 -2.78 3.11
C VAL A 53 -6.36 -4.08 3.62
N ASN A 54 -6.85 -4.57 4.76
CA ASN A 54 -6.47 -5.89 5.25
C ASN A 54 -7.14 -7.01 4.45
N GLY A 55 -6.67 -8.23 4.63
CA GLY A 55 -7.04 -9.38 3.80
C GLY A 55 -8.50 -9.78 3.85
N ASP A 56 -9.21 -9.51 4.96
CA ASP A 56 -10.64 -9.77 5.10
C ASP A 56 -11.52 -8.57 4.72
N SER A 57 -10.92 -7.49 4.25
CA SER A 57 -11.61 -6.25 3.87
C SER A 57 -12.45 -5.66 5.01
N SER A 58 -12.00 -5.77 6.25
CA SER A 58 -12.65 -5.15 7.41
C SER A 58 -12.11 -3.77 7.76
N LEU A 59 -10.81 -3.55 7.54
CA LEU A 59 -10.12 -2.31 7.87
C LEU A 59 -9.46 -1.68 6.64
N VAL A 60 -9.47 -0.36 6.60
CA VAL A 60 -8.72 0.45 5.65
C VAL A 60 -7.70 1.31 6.38
N TYR A 61 -6.50 1.37 5.82
CA TYR A 61 -5.39 2.18 6.28
C TYR A 61 -5.11 3.25 5.23
N VAL A 62 -5.35 4.51 5.58
CA VAL A 62 -5.31 5.62 4.63
C VAL A 62 -4.23 6.63 4.97
N ASN A 63 -3.39 6.95 4.00
CA ASN A 63 -2.56 8.14 4.10
C ASN A 63 -3.44 9.38 3.90
N VAL A 64 -3.20 10.42 4.66
CA VAL A 64 -3.92 11.69 4.56
C VAL A 64 -2.98 12.87 4.44
N ASN A 65 -3.43 13.92 3.77
CA ASN A 65 -2.63 15.14 3.64
C ASN A 65 -2.20 15.69 5.00
N GLY A 66 -0.94 16.10 5.10
CA GLY A 66 -0.40 16.72 6.29
C GLY A 66 0.01 15.78 7.41
N LEU A 67 -0.21 14.46 7.27
CA LEU A 67 0.18 13.44 8.24
C LEU A 67 1.40 12.66 7.74
N LEU A 68 2.44 12.56 8.55
CA LEU A 68 3.44 11.51 8.42
C LEU A 68 2.95 10.31 9.21
N GLY A 69 2.40 9.32 8.51
CA GLY A 69 1.67 8.19 9.09
C GLY A 69 0.38 7.91 8.34
N PHE A 70 -0.60 7.34 9.00
CA PHE A 70 -1.88 6.94 8.41
C PHE A 70 -3.03 6.99 9.41
N GLU A 71 -4.26 6.96 8.90
CA GLU A 71 -5.46 6.78 9.72
C GLU A 71 -6.15 5.46 9.37
N ILE A 72 -6.89 4.92 10.31
CA ILE A 72 -7.56 3.61 10.20
C ILE A 72 -9.07 3.82 10.23
N GLY A 73 -9.75 3.20 9.27
CA GLY A 73 -11.21 3.18 9.21
C GLY A 73 -11.76 1.76 9.19
N ASP A 74 -12.92 1.59 9.76
CA ASP A 74 -13.73 0.38 9.69
C ASP A 74 -14.58 0.43 8.43
N LEU A 75 -14.31 -0.50 7.51
CA LEU A 75 -15.00 -0.57 6.22
C LEU A 75 -16.48 -0.95 6.35
N LYS A 76 -16.84 -1.69 7.40
CA LYS A 76 -18.21 -2.14 7.63
C LYS A 76 -19.08 -1.03 8.26
N THR A 77 -18.58 -0.38 9.31
CA THR A 77 -19.31 0.64 10.04
C THR A 77 -19.19 2.04 9.44
N GLY A 78 -18.19 2.27 8.59
CA GLY A 78 -17.87 3.57 8.01
C GLY A 78 -17.17 4.53 8.97
N LYS A 79 -16.77 4.10 10.16
CA LYS A 79 -16.19 4.96 11.19
C LYS A 79 -14.66 5.00 11.09
N LYS A 80 -14.07 6.18 11.28
CA LYS A 80 -12.66 6.30 11.60
C LYS A 80 -12.41 5.76 13.01
N LEU A 81 -11.39 4.92 13.16
CA LEU A 81 -11.03 4.27 14.43
C LEU A 81 -9.81 4.94 15.07
N HIS A 82 -8.69 5.01 14.36
CA HIS A 82 -7.41 5.42 14.92
C HIS A 82 -6.66 6.38 13.99
N ARG A 83 -5.71 7.10 14.58
CA ARG A 83 -4.66 7.86 13.91
C ARG A 83 -3.31 7.36 14.41
N VAL A 84 -2.43 6.99 13.49
CA VAL A 84 -1.07 6.54 13.73
C VAL A 84 -0.11 7.54 13.11
N GLU A 85 0.83 8.06 13.88
CA GLU A 85 1.74 9.12 13.47
C GLU A 85 3.19 8.75 13.79
N VAL A 86 4.09 8.99 12.85
CA VAL A 86 5.55 8.89 13.07
C VAL A 86 6.00 10.18 13.73
N ARG A 87 6.50 10.10 14.96
CA ARG A 87 6.94 11.26 15.74
C ARG A 87 8.45 11.29 15.98
N GLU A 88 9.11 10.19 15.68
CA GLU A 88 10.55 9.97 15.93
C GLU A 88 11.46 10.67 14.92
N VAL A 89 10.88 11.16 13.83
CA VAL A 89 11.62 11.89 12.81
C VAL A 89 11.00 13.27 12.59
N PRO A 90 11.81 14.30 12.33
CA PRO A 90 11.29 15.62 12.03
C PRO A 90 10.46 15.60 10.73
N ARG A 91 9.50 16.47 10.64
CA ARG A 91 8.76 16.66 9.40
C ARG A 91 9.72 17.27 8.36
N GLY A 92 10.12 16.46 7.39
CA GLY A 92 11.00 16.88 6.31
C GLY A 92 10.38 17.92 5.37
N LYS A 93 11.13 18.36 4.39
CA LYS A 93 10.69 19.38 3.41
C LYS A 93 9.71 18.74 2.42
N PRO A 94 8.63 19.47 2.03
CA PRO A 94 7.75 19.05 0.94
C PRO A 94 8.55 18.84 -0.35
N LEU A 95 8.49 17.65 -0.90
CA LEU A 95 9.15 17.28 -2.12
C LEU A 95 8.11 16.72 -3.12
N ARG A 96 8.45 15.67 -3.84
CA ARG A 96 7.76 15.14 -5.01
C ARG A 96 6.22 15.08 -4.94
N HIS A 97 5.61 14.58 -3.87
CA HIS A 97 4.17 14.31 -3.82
C HIS A 97 3.34 15.35 -3.04
N GLY A 98 3.95 16.36 -2.48
CA GLY A 98 3.26 17.39 -1.70
C GLY A 98 2.60 16.89 -0.41
N CYS A 99 2.87 15.66 0.01
CA CYS A 99 2.42 15.05 1.26
C CYS A 99 3.55 14.20 1.85
N PRO A 100 3.69 14.15 3.19
CA PRO A 100 4.76 13.37 3.81
C PRO A 100 4.62 11.88 3.53
N SER A 101 3.45 11.29 3.72
CA SER A 101 3.15 9.89 3.40
C SER A 101 2.37 9.79 2.10
N HIS A 102 2.91 9.07 1.10
CA HIS A 102 2.22 8.81 -0.16
C HIS A 102 1.93 7.33 -0.35
N GLY A 103 2.94 6.46 -0.46
CA GLY A 103 2.73 5.02 -0.57
C GLY A 103 2.45 4.38 0.78
N ILE A 104 1.55 3.41 0.79
CA ILE A 104 1.24 2.55 1.92
C ILE A 104 0.97 1.14 1.41
N GLY A 105 1.49 0.13 2.08
CA GLY A 105 1.26 -1.27 1.75
C GLY A 105 1.25 -2.15 2.99
N MET A 106 0.53 -3.26 2.90
CA MET A 106 0.50 -4.31 3.92
C MET A 106 1.19 -5.55 3.38
N THR A 107 2.05 -6.17 4.19
CA THR A 107 2.68 -7.44 3.82
C THR A 107 1.63 -8.53 3.56
N PRO A 108 1.90 -9.51 2.67
CA PRO A 108 0.94 -10.59 2.39
C PRO A 108 0.50 -11.39 3.63
N ASP A 109 1.36 -11.51 4.64
CA ASP A 109 1.04 -12.15 5.92
C ASP A 109 0.27 -11.24 6.90
N GLN A 110 0.02 -9.99 6.49
CA GLN A 110 -0.70 -8.96 7.24
C GLN A 110 -0.04 -8.56 8.57
N ARG A 111 1.23 -8.88 8.77
CA ARG A 111 1.93 -8.57 10.03
C ARG A 111 2.58 -7.20 10.06
N GLN A 112 2.76 -6.58 8.88
CA GLN A 112 3.41 -5.29 8.79
C GLN A 112 2.65 -4.35 7.84
N ILE A 113 2.66 -3.06 8.21
CA ILE A 113 2.25 -1.96 7.34
C ILE A 113 3.48 -1.11 7.08
N TRP A 114 3.76 -0.87 5.82
CA TRP A 114 4.87 -0.03 5.38
C TRP A 114 4.36 1.27 4.79
N VAL A 115 4.95 2.39 5.22
CA VAL A 115 4.55 3.73 4.79
C VAL A 115 5.76 4.45 4.21
N SER A 116 5.62 4.99 3.01
CA SER A 116 6.67 5.79 2.38
C SER A 116 6.70 7.20 3.00
N ASP A 117 7.88 7.69 3.33
CA ASP A 117 8.15 9.07 3.72
C ASP A 117 8.97 9.75 2.61
N GLY A 118 8.26 10.44 1.72
CA GLY A 118 8.87 11.16 0.61
C GLY A 118 9.64 12.40 1.04
N PHE A 119 9.38 12.95 2.23
CA PHE A 119 10.04 14.16 2.72
C PHE A 119 11.39 13.89 3.36
N ASN A 120 11.53 12.71 3.98
CA ASN A 120 12.76 12.29 4.65
C ASN A 120 13.53 11.21 3.89
N SER A 121 13.05 10.75 2.72
CA SER A 121 13.61 9.63 1.97
C SER A 121 13.71 8.37 2.85
N MET A 122 12.59 7.98 3.44
CA MET A 122 12.52 6.84 4.35
C MET A 122 11.31 5.95 4.03
N VAL A 123 11.32 4.75 4.56
CA VAL A 123 10.15 3.91 4.75
C VAL A 123 10.02 3.62 6.24
N HIS A 124 8.79 3.70 6.73
CA HIS A 124 8.43 3.38 8.11
C HIS A 124 7.65 2.09 8.15
N ILE A 125 8.03 1.19 9.05
CA ILE A 125 7.48 -0.16 9.18
C ILE A 125 6.78 -0.27 10.52
N PHE A 126 5.51 -0.64 10.48
CA PHE A 126 4.65 -0.78 11.65
C PHE A 126 4.28 -2.25 11.87
N ASP A 127 4.26 -2.69 13.12
CA ASP A 127 3.65 -3.95 13.53
C ASP A 127 2.13 -3.81 13.50
N SER A 128 1.48 -4.50 12.59
CA SER A 128 0.02 -4.52 12.45
C SER A 128 -0.66 -5.62 13.25
N THR A 129 0.09 -6.41 14.02
CA THR A 129 -0.50 -7.34 15.00
C THR A 129 -1.05 -6.61 16.23
N ASN A 130 -0.61 -5.37 16.44
CA ASN A 130 -1.14 -4.46 17.45
C ASN A 130 -2.30 -3.63 16.90
N SER A 131 -3.22 -3.22 17.76
CA SER A 131 -4.32 -2.32 17.43
C SER A 131 -4.35 -1.13 18.42
N PRO A 132 -4.01 0.08 17.99
CA PRO A 132 -3.48 0.45 16.66
C PRO A 132 -2.06 -0.09 16.39
N PRO A 133 -1.64 -0.19 15.12
CA PRO A 133 -0.29 -0.58 14.74
C PRO A 133 0.79 0.32 15.36
N THR A 134 1.92 -0.27 15.73
CA THR A 134 3.04 0.41 16.38
C THR A 134 4.28 0.46 15.49
N LEU A 135 4.98 1.62 15.46
CA LEU A 135 6.20 1.78 14.69
C LEU A 135 7.28 0.83 15.21
N GLN A 136 7.88 0.04 14.31
CA GLN A 136 8.99 -0.87 14.61
C GLN A 136 10.32 -0.36 14.07
N HIS A 137 10.35 0.07 12.80
CA HIS A 137 11.55 0.47 12.12
C HIS A 137 11.34 1.66 11.19
N SER A 138 12.41 2.42 10.98
CA SER A 138 12.48 3.48 9.99
C SER A 138 13.77 3.28 9.19
N ILE A 139 13.67 3.09 7.89
CA ILE A 139 14.79 2.75 7.02
C ILE A 139 15.05 3.93 6.09
N LYS A 140 16.31 4.42 6.08
CA LYS A 140 16.76 5.43 5.13
C LYS A 140 16.93 4.82 3.74
N LEU A 141 16.42 5.50 2.72
CA LEU A 141 16.50 5.11 1.32
C LEU A 141 17.40 6.07 0.54
N ARG A 142 17.86 5.64 -0.65
CA ARG A 142 18.68 6.45 -1.55
C ARG A 142 17.96 7.64 -2.18
N GLY A 143 16.61 7.59 -2.22
CA GLY A 143 15.77 8.62 -2.82
C GLY A 143 14.41 8.70 -2.12
N GLN A 144 13.51 9.46 -2.72
CA GLN A 144 12.18 9.71 -2.17
C GLN A 144 11.21 8.62 -2.60
N PRO A 145 10.73 7.75 -1.70
CA PRO A 145 9.77 6.73 -2.05
C PRO A 145 8.37 7.35 -2.21
N GLY A 146 7.71 7.01 -3.32
CA GLY A 146 6.31 7.36 -3.55
C GLY A 146 5.38 6.15 -3.47
N TRP A 147 5.92 4.94 -3.52
CA TRP A 147 5.16 3.69 -3.54
C TRP A 147 5.88 2.55 -2.86
N ILE A 148 5.11 1.50 -2.49
CA ILE A 148 5.62 0.27 -1.91
C ILE A 148 4.83 -0.91 -2.47
N THR A 149 5.53 -1.93 -2.93
CA THR A 149 4.98 -3.24 -3.29
C THR A 149 5.75 -4.34 -2.56
N PHE A 150 5.17 -5.53 -2.53
CA PHE A 150 5.81 -6.70 -1.93
C PHE A 150 5.96 -7.82 -2.97
N SER A 151 6.98 -8.67 -2.78
CA SER A 151 7.05 -9.93 -3.50
C SER A 151 5.85 -10.82 -3.19
N LEU A 152 5.50 -11.72 -4.10
CA LEU A 152 4.37 -12.63 -3.95
C LEU A 152 4.49 -13.52 -2.69
N ASP A 153 5.71 -13.87 -2.31
CA ASP A 153 6.00 -14.64 -1.10
C ASP A 153 6.13 -13.77 0.16
N GLY A 154 6.01 -12.45 0.02
CA GLY A 154 6.07 -11.49 1.11
C GLY A 154 7.46 -11.27 1.71
N LYS A 155 8.53 -11.88 1.15
CA LYS A 155 9.87 -11.78 1.74
C LYS A 155 10.61 -10.50 1.39
N ILE A 156 10.23 -9.83 0.31
CA ILE A 156 10.88 -8.61 -0.15
C ILE A 156 9.86 -7.48 -0.25
N GLY A 157 10.19 -6.34 0.38
CA GLY A 157 9.52 -5.06 0.16
C GLY A 157 10.29 -4.24 -0.88
N TRP A 158 9.56 -3.67 -1.82
CA TRP A 158 10.07 -2.84 -2.91
C TRP A 158 9.55 -1.41 -2.80
N PRO A 159 10.24 -0.51 -2.07
CA PRO A 159 10.00 0.92 -2.24
C PRO A 159 10.27 1.37 -3.67
N SER A 160 9.56 2.38 -4.15
CA SER A 160 9.70 2.91 -5.53
C SER A 160 11.12 3.42 -5.86
N THR A 161 12.00 3.54 -4.89
CA THR A 161 13.43 3.79 -5.08
C THR A 161 14.20 2.60 -5.66
N GLY A 162 13.54 1.44 -5.83
CA GLY A 162 14.12 0.24 -6.40
C GLY A 162 15.09 -0.52 -5.49
N GLN A 163 15.11 -0.21 -4.21
CA GLN A 163 15.88 -0.99 -3.22
C GLN A 163 15.06 -2.20 -2.75
N ALA A 164 15.69 -3.36 -2.70
CA ALA A 164 15.11 -4.57 -2.15
C ALA A 164 15.34 -4.61 -0.64
N ILE A 165 14.28 -4.76 0.14
CA ILE A 165 14.35 -4.81 1.59
C ILE A 165 13.79 -6.16 2.05
N ASP A 166 14.57 -6.91 2.79
CA ASP A 166 14.08 -8.15 3.44
C ASP A 166 13.06 -7.80 4.52
N THR A 167 11.84 -8.33 4.41
CA THR A 167 10.72 -7.97 5.30
C THR A 167 10.87 -8.51 6.72
N ARG A 168 11.70 -9.51 6.94
CA ARG A 168 11.95 -10.09 8.26
C ARG A 168 13.06 -9.36 9.01
N THR A 169 14.14 -9.01 8.30
CA THR A 169 15.32 -8.38 8.93
C THR A 169 15.33 -6.87 8.80
N HIS A 170 14.46 -6.31 7.93
CA HIS A 170 14.37 -4.88 7.59
C HIS A 170 15.68 -4.31 7.04
N LYS A 171 16.52 -5.16 6.46
CA LYS A 171 17.79 -4.76 5.84
C LYS A 171 17.64 -4.60 4.34
N ILE A 172 18.29 -3.58 3.78
CA ILE A 172 18.43 -3.46 2.33
C ILE A 172 19.38 -4.57 1.88
N ILE A 173 18.90 -5.46 1.00
CA ILE A 173 19.64 -6.63 0.52
C ILE A 173 20.06 -6.49 -0.94
N GLY A 174 19.58 -5.47 -1.64
CA GLY A 174 19.92 -5.24 -3.04
C GLY A 174 19.26 -3.97 -3.59
N SER A 175 19.50 -3.72 -4.85
CA SER A 175 18.91 -2.60 -5.60
C SER A 175 18.74 -2.98 -7.06
N LEU A 176 17.64 -2.53 -7.65
CA LEU A 176 17.42 -2.63 -9.09
C LEU A 176 18.38 -1.69 -9.83
N THR A 177 19.03 -2.23 -10.86
CA THR A 177 19.87 -1.48 -11.78
C THR A 177 19.51 -1.83 -13.22
N ASP A 178 19.75 -0.90 -14.14
CA ASP A 178 19.70 -1.18 -15.57
C ASP A 178 20.96 -1.94 -16.03
N GLU A 179 21.03 -2.25 -17.33
CA GLU A 179 22.14 -2.95 -17.95
C GLU A 179 23.48 -2.19 -17.90
N LYS A 180 23.45 -0.91 -17.54
CA LYS A 180 24.64 -0.06 -17.33
C LYS A 180 24.99 0.12 -15.86
N GLY A 181 24.30 -0.59 -14.96
CA GLY A 181 24.50 -0.48 -13.52
C GLY A 181 23.89 0.77 -12.89
N ARG A 182 23.08 1.53 -13.63
CA ARG A 182 22.43 2.74 -13.09
C ARG A 182 21.21 2.35 -12.27
N ALA A 183 20.98 3.06 -11.17
CA ALA A 183 19.84 2.84 -10.30
C ALA A 183 18.51 3.01 -11.05
N VAL A 184 17.61 2.03 -10.90
CA VAL A 184 16.24 2.08 -11.43
C VAL A 184 15.29 2.49 -10.32
N GLU A 185 14.42 3.46 -10.61
CA GLU A 185 13.33 3.91 -9.75
C GLU A 185 12.02 3.80 -10.50
N SER A 186 10.99 3.24 -9.87
CA SER A 186 9.65 3.14 -10.45
C SER A 186 8.59 3.05 -9.37
N GLU A 187 7.52 3.83 -9.52
CA GLU A 187 6.36 3.70 -8.64
C GLU A 187 5.48 2.51 -8.97
N LYS A 188 5.77 1.81 -10.06
CA LYS A 188 4.99 0.68 -10.55
C LYS A 188 5.88 -0.54 -10.73
N ILE A 189 6.24 -1.15 -9.61
CA ILE A 189 6.98 -2.42 -9.57
C ILE A 189 5.95 -3.53 -9.35
N LEU A 190 5.96 -4.54 -10.22
CA LEU A 190 5.14 -5.73 -10.10
C LEU A 190 6.01 -6.98 -10.21
N GLU A 191 5.73 -7.97 -9.39
CA GLU A 191 6.21 -9.32 -9.60
C GLU A 191 5.13 -10.12 -10.34
N VAL A 192 5.51 -10.79 -11.41
CA VAL A 192 4.62 -11.63 -12.21
C VAL A 192 5.19 -13.03 -12.24
N GLN A 193 4.43 -14.00 -11.77
CA GLN A 193 4.78 -15.42 -11.83
C GLN A 193 4.11 -16.05 -13.06
N PHE A 194 4.91 -16.67 -13.88
CA PHE A 194 4.45 -17.42 -15.07
C PHE A 194 4.55 -18.91 -14.82
N ILE A 195 3.63 -19.67 -15.42
CA ILE A 195 3.74 -21.12 -15.57
C ILE A 195 3.68 -21.44 -17.06
N ASP A 196 4.19 -22.58 -17.45
CA ASP A 196 4.04 -23.09 -18.81
C ASP A 196 2.55 -23.25 -19.13
N GLY A 197 2.09 -22.77 -20.28
CA GLY A 197 0.68 -22.77 -20.65
C GLY A 197 0.36 -21.97 -21.91
N GLU A 198 -0.92 -21.82 -22.23
CA GLU A 198 -1.46 -21.40 -23.51
C GLU A 198 -1.54 -19.88 -23.71
N THR A 199 -0.48 -19.13 -23.49
CA THR A 199 -0.39 -17.76 -24.03
C THR A 199 0.35 -17.77 -25.36
N THR A 200 0.34 -16.64 -26.09
CA THR A 200 1.01 -16.51 -27.38
C THR A 200 2.51 -16.84 -27.36
N ASP A 201 3.13 -16.82 -26.18
CA ASP A 201 4.52 -17.19 -25.91
C ASP A 201 4.67 -18.50 -25.13
N GLY A 202 3.59 -19.28 -24.99
CA GLY A 202 3.57 -20.55 -24.28
C GLY A 202 3.56 -20.44 -22.75
N LYS A 203 3.38 -19.23 -22.19
CA LYS A 203 3.36 -19.01 -20.74
C LYS A 203 2.01 -18.50 -20.29
N LYS A 204 1.58 -18.93 -19.13
CA LYS A 204 0.35 -18.44 -18.48
C LYS A 204 0.71 -17.69 -17.21
N ILE A 205 0.08 -16.53 -17.00
CA ILE A 205 0.22 -15.80 -15.75
C ILE A 205 -0.46 -16.60 -14.65
N LEU A 206 0.29 -17.03 -13.65
CA LEU A 206 -0.22 -17.69 -12.47
C LEU A 206 -0.66 -16.68 -11.41
N SER A 207 0.14 -15.63 -11.20
CA SER A 207 -0.08 -14.67 -10.15
C SER A 207 0.62 -13.36 -10.48
N VAL A 208 0.07 -12.26 -10.02
CA VAL A 208 0.65 -10.92 -10.16
C VAL A 208 0.80 -10.32 -8.76
N GLY A 209 1.94 -9.71 -8.49
CA GLY A 209 2.21 -9.00 -7.23
C GLY A 209 1.22 -7.85 -7.02
N ASP A 210 0.81 -7.66 -5.78
CA ASP A 210 -0.13 -6.59 -5.42
C ASP A 210 0.60 -5.26 -5.28
N GLN A 211 0.46 -4.40 -6.28
CA GLN A 211 1.09 -3.06 -6.24
C GLN A 211 0.52 -2.14 -5.15
N PHE A 212 -0.61 -2.47 -4.54
CA PHE A 212 -1.21 -1.71 -3.45
C PHE A 212 -0.85 -2.28 -2.07
N GLY A 213 -0.11 -3.41 -2.03
CA GLY A 213 0.30 -4.07 -0.79
C GLY A 213 -0.88 -4.37 0.11
N ARG A 214 -1.91 -4.98 -0.44
CA ARG A 214 -3.03 -5.50 0.34
C ARG A 214 -2.58 -6.73 1.12
N GLY A 215 -3.24 -7.00 2.24
CA GLY A 215 -3.07 -8.26 2.93
C GLY A 215 -3.40 -9.47 2.04
N GLN A 216 -2.98 -10.64 2.49
CA GLN A 216 -3.02 -11.87 1.71
C GLN A 216 -4.39 -12.13 1.06
N ILE A 217 -4.39 -12.28 -0.26
CA ILE A 217 -5.53 -12.78 -1.01
C ILE A 217 -5.39 -14.30 -1.06
N LYS A 218 -6.39 -15.05 -0.56
CA LYS A 218 -6.44 -16.50 -0.78
C LYS A 218 -6.43 -16.75 -2.29
N ARG A 219 -5.45 -17.50 -2.76
CA ARG A 219 -5.41 -17.93 -4.15
C ARG A 219 -6.55 -18.93 -4.37
N ALA A 220 -7.15 -18.91 -5.56
CA ALA A 220 -8.17 -19.89 -5.95
C ALA A 220 -7.68 -21.35 -5.89
N THR A 221 -6.36 -21.56 -5.79
CA THR A 221 -5.69 -22.85 -5.66
C THR A 221 -5.50 -23.31 -4.22
N ASP A 222 -5.69 -22.45 -3.23
CA ASP A 222 -5.64 -22.84 -1.82
C ASP A 222 -6.95 -23.54 -1.45
N LYS A 223 -7.15 -24.73 -2.01
CA LYS A 223 -8.14 -25.67 -1.50
C LYS A 223 -7.63 -26.16 -0.16
N SER A 224 -8.35 -25.77 0.89
CA SER A 224 -8.23 -26.29 2.25
C SER A 224 -8.24 -27.81 2.28
#